data_8c031401041824412d1169a3145c3ebb
#
_entry.id   8c031401041824412d1169a3145c3ebb
#
_cell.length_a   1.000
_cell.length_b   1.000
_cell.length_c   1.000
_cell.angle_alpha   90.00
_cell.angle_beta   90.00
_cell.angle_gamma   90.00
#
_symmetry.space_group_name_H-M   'P 1'
#
loop_
_entity.id
_entity.type
_entity.pdbx_description
1 polymer ?
#
loop_
_entity_poly.entity_id
_entity_poly.type
_entity_poly.pdbx_seq_one_letter_code
_entity_poly.pdbx_strand_id
1 'polypeptide(L)'
;MRNLTISGRRKVPGKNIYKDVKTEIIDSGKMLEDLGITREQLVDVCILIGTDFNPGVSGIGPKKGLKLIQKHGDLEGVIANTDITVEGYDDVRQIFLNGPKSDDYSVKTGQMDPDGIVELMTEYGFSEDRVNTVINKIEAARKAESNRKKQRSLDAWF
;
A
#
# COMPACT_ATOMS: atom_id res chain seq x y z
N MET A 1 -1.71 3.78 -3.13
CA MET A 1 -2.82 3.58 -4.11
C MET A 1 -3.95 2.81 -3.45
N ARG A 2 -5.20 3.14 -3.79
CA ARG A 2 -6.41 2.41 -3.37
C ARG A 2 -7.07 1.78 -4.58
N ASN A 3 -7.76 0.65 -4.36
CA ASN A 3 -8.53 -0.05 -5.40
C ASN A 3 -7.70 -0.45 -6.65
N LEU A 4 -6.41 -0.79 -6.48
CA LEU A 4 -5.53 -1.12 -7.61
C LEU A 4 -5.99 -2.38 -8.35
N THR A 5 -6.50 -3.37 -7.61
CA THR A 5 -6.93 -4.68 -8.13
C THR A 5 -8.44 -4.83 -8.24
N ILE A 6 -9.20 -3.84 -7.77
CA ILE A 6 -10.67 -3.87 -7.79
C ILE A 6 -11.15 -2.95 -8.89
N SER A 7 -11.65 -3.52 -9.97
CA SER A 7 -12.35 -2.78 -11.03
C SER A 7 -13.83 -3.16 -11.02
N GLY A 8 -14.69 -2.23 -11.43
CA GLY A 8 -16.12 -2.46 -11.61
C GLY A 8 -16.97 -1.87 -10.48
N ARG A 9 -18.04 -2.57 -10.07
CA ARG A 9 -19.03 -2.04 -9.13
C ARG A 9 -18.91 -2.68 -7.75
N ARG A 10 -18.92 -1.86 -6.71
CA ARG A 10 -18.97 -2.30 -5.32
C ARG A 10 -20.33 -1.99 -4.71
N LYS A 11 -20.94 -2.96 -4.02
CA LYS A 11 -22.17 -2.76 -3.28
C LYS A 11 -21.91 -1.86 -2.08
N VAL A 12 -22.74 -0.85 -1.90
CA VAL A 12 -22.67 0.03 -0.71
C VAL A 12 -23.20 -0.75 0.49
N PRO A 13 -22.45 -0.85 1.60
CA PRO A 13 -22.90 -1.54 2.80
C PRO A 13 -24.25 -1.00 3.30
N GLY A 14 -25.19 -1.89 3.63
CA GLY A 14 -26.53 -1.54 4.11
C GLY A 14 -27.51 -1.00 3.07
N LYS A 15 -27.10 -0.90 1.78
CA LYS A 15 -27.96 -0.42 0.69
C LYS A 15 -27.92 -1.36 -0.51
N ASN A 16 -29.00 -1.42 -1.28
CA ASN A 16 -29.03 -2.19 -2.52
C ASN A 16 -28.61 -1.33 -3.74
N ILE A 17 -27.53 -0.56 -3.55
CA ILE A 17 -26.97 0.36 -4.53
C ILE A 17 -25.52 -0.06 -4.80
N TYR A 18 -25.14 0.00 -6.07
CA TYR A 18 -23.78 -0.25 -6.52
C TYR A 18 -23.13 1.07 -6.92
N LYS A 19 -21.88 1.28 -6.51
CA LYS A 19 -21.05 2.42 -6.89
C LYS A 19 -19.86 1.93 -7.70
N ASP A 20 -19.51 2.66 -8.76
CA ASP A 20 -18.32 2.38 -9.54
C ASP A 20 -17.07 2.63 -8.69
N VAL A 21 -16.14 1.67 -8.75
CA VAL A 21 -14.85 1.75 -8.05
C VAL A 21 -13.79 2.16 -9.05
N LYS A 22 -13.13 3.29 -8.76
CA LYS A 22 -12.01 3.78 -9.56
C LYS A 22 -10.72 3.63 -8.76
N THR A 23 -9.61 3.42 -9.46
CA THR A 23 -8.28 3.49 -8.86
C THR A 23 -8.01 4.90 -8.37
N GLU A 24 -7.55 5.02 -7.13
CA GLU A 24 -7.23 6.30 -6.49
C GLU A 24 -5.75 6.34 -6.12
N ILE A 25 -5.12 7.46 -6.40
CA ILE A 25 -3.75 7.75 -5.95
C ILE A 25 -3.84 8.71 -4.77
N ILE A 26 -3.20 8.34 -3.67
CA ILE A 26 -3.04 9.22 -2.51
C ILE A 26 -1.61 9.75 -2.56
N ASP A 27 -1.48 11.04 -2.74
CA ASP A 27 -0.22 11.76 -2.59
C ASP A 27 -0.04 12.12 -1.12
N SER A 28 1.02 11.62 -0.50
CA SER A 28 1.28 11.81 0.94
C SER A 28 1.63 13.26 1.27
N GLY A 29 2.41 13.93 0.42
CA GLY A 29 2.78 15.34 0.64
C GLY A 29 1.56 16.23 0.65
N LYS A 30 0.75 16.14 -0.40
CA LYS A 30 -0.49 16.91 -0.49
C LYS A 30 -1.47 16.59 0.63
N MET A 31 -1.57 15.32 1.04
CA MET A 31 -2.45 14.93 2.16
C MET A 31 -2.00 15.59 3.48
N LEU A 32 -0.70 15.63 3.75
CA LEU A 32 -0.16 16.27 4.95
C LEU A 32 -0.38 17.78 4.93
N GLU A 33 -0.20 18.43 3.78
CA GLU A 33 -0.52 19.85 3.59
C GLU A 33 -2.01 20.13 3.82
N ASP A 34 -2.91 19.35 3.21
CA ASP A 34 -4.36 19.50 3.37
C ASP A 34 -4.82 19.29 4.83
N LEU A 35 -4.13 18.44 5.58
CA LEU A 35 -4.39 18.20 7.00
C LEU A 35 -3.68 19.20 7.94
N GLY A 36 -2.73 19.96 7.44
CA GLY A 36 -1.94 20.91 8.21
C GLY A 36 -1.09 20.23 9.30
N ILE A 37 -0.52 19.06 9.00
CA ILE A 37 0.31 18.27 9.93
C ILE A 37 1.58 17.77 9.27
N THR A 38 2.58 17.45 10.08
CA THR A 38 3.82 16.81 9.63
C THR A 38 3.68 15.28 9.55
N ARG A 39 4.69 14.61 9.00
CA ARG A 39 4.76 13.14 9.00
C ARG A 39 4.83 12.57 10.42
N GLU A 40 5.61 13.21 11.29
CA GLU A 40 5.76 12.83 12.69
C GLU A 40 4.41 12.94 13.42
N GLN A 41 3.71 14.04 13.21
CA GLN A 41 2.36 14.25 13.75
C GLN A 41 1.35 13.23 13.23
N LEU A 42 1.47 12.80 11.96
CA LEU A 42 0.63 11.72 11.43
C LEU A 42 0.89 10.39 12.16
N VAL A 43 2.16 10.08 12.45
CA VAL A 43 2.52 8.88 13.23
C VAL A 43 1.91 8.98 14.64
N ASP A 44 1.97 10.13 15.29
CA ASP A 44 1.35 10.36 16.59
C ASP A 44 -0.17 10.17 16.57
N VAL A 45 -0.83 10.66 15.52
CA VAL A 45 -2.27 10.38 15.29
C VAL A 45 -2.52 8.89 15.19
N CYS A 46 -1.69 8.15 14.44
CA CYS A 46 -1.83 6.70 14.29
C CYS A 46 -1.61 5.97 15.63
N ILE A 47 -0.65 6.39 16.43
CA ILE A 47 -0.40 5.83 17.77
C ILE A 47 -1.61 6.01 18.68
N LEU A 48 -2.25 7.19 18.68
CA LEU A 48 -3.48 7.45 19.43
C LEU A 48 -4.65 6.57 18.98
N ILE A 49 -4.77 6.29 17.69
CA ILE A 49 -5.85 5.45 17.13
C ILE A 49 -5.59 3.97 17.42
N GLY A 50 -4.33 3.54 17.41
CA GLY A 50 -3.86 2.17 17.47
C GLY A 50 -3.21 1.73 16.17
N THR A 51 -2.16 0.94 16.32
CA THR A 51 -1.37 0.33 15.24
C THR A 51 -1.19 -1.17 15.51
N ASP A 52 -0.49 -1.87 14.65
CA ASP A 52 -0.13 -3.28 14.88
C ASP A 52 0.81 -3.46 16.09
N PHE A 53 1.40 -2.37 16.58
CA PHE A 53 2.36 -2.37 17.69
C PHE A 53 1.79 -1.81 19.00
N ASN A 54 0.61 -1.18 18.97
CA ASN A 54 -0.05 -0.67 20.16
C ASN A 54 -1.58 -0.65 20.00
N PRO A 55 -2.35 -0.85 21.09
CA PRO A 55 -3.82 -0.95 21.01
C PRO A 55 -4.52 0.39 20.76
N GLY A 56 -3.79 1.53 20.87
CA GLY A 56 -4.38 2.86 20.83
C GLY A 56 -5.17 3.22 22.10
N VAL A 57 -5.83 4.37 22.05
CA VAL A 57 -6.61 4.91 23.18
C VAL A 57 -8.09 4.74 22.93
N SER A 58 -8.80 4.09 23.87
CA SER A 58 -10.22 3.86 23.75
C SER A 58 -11.01 5.15 23.51
N GLY A 59 -11.91 5.11 22.53
CA GLY A 59 -12.73 6.26 22.15
C GLY A 59 -12.01 7.35 21.34
N ILE A 60 -10.76 7.12 20.92
CA ILE A 60 -10.02 8.00 20.01
C ILE A 60 -9.94 7.36 18.63
N GLY A 61 -10.70 7.90 17.69
CA GLY A 61 -10.62 7.57 16.27
C GLY A 61 -9.91 8.66 15.47
N PRO A 62 -9.79 8.50 14.14
CA PRO A 62 -9.01 9.40 13.29
C PRO A 62 -9.34 10.89 13.45
N LYS A 63 -10.62 11.24 13.51
CA LYS A 63 -11.04 12.64 13.64
C LYS A 63 -10.66 13.27 14.98
N LYS A 64 -10.77 12.49 16.07
CA LYS A 64 -10.44 12.97 17.41
C LYS A 64 -8.93 13.02 17.63
N GLY A 65 -8.21 11.99 17.18
CA GLY A 65 -6.75 11.94 17.22
C GLY A 65 -6.12 13.10 16.47
N LEU A 66 -6.56 13.35 15.23
CA LEU A 66 -6.09 14.49 14.44
C LEU A 66 -6.31 15.84 15.16
N LYS A 67 -7.50 16.07 15.70
CA LYS A 67 -7.79 17.30 16.45
C LYS A 67 -6.94 17.46 17.69
N LEU A 68 -6.65 16.39 18.40
CA LEU A 68 -5.78 16.41 19.58
C LEU A 68 -4.35 16.82 19.21
N ILE A 69 -3.79 16.21 18.17
CA ILE A 69 -2.45 16.54 17.71
C ILE A 69 -2.39 17.96 17.14
N GLN A 70 -3.36 18.40 16.34
CA GLN A 70 -3.42 19.77 15.86
C GLN A 70 -3.52 20.80 16.99
N LYS A 71 -4.19 20.46 18.09
CA LYS A 71 -4.37 21.35 19.25
C LYS A 71 -3.14 21.40 20.16
N HIS A 72 -2.49 20.27 20.39
CA HIS A 72 -1.42 20.13 21.38
C HIS A 72 -0.02 20.00 20.78
N GLY A 73 0.08 19.91 19.45
CA GLY A 73 1.33 19.88 18.70
C GLY A 73 1.81 18.47 18.40
N ASP A 74 1.96 17.63 19.39
CA ASP A 74 2.47 16.28 19.32
C ASP A 74 1.83 15.35 20.37
N LEU A 75 2.25 14.10 20.42
CA LEU A 75 1.73 13.13 21.39
C LEU A 75 2.13 13.48 22.82
N GLU A 76 3.33 14.01 23.04
CA GLU A 76 3.80 14.50 24.34
C GLU A 76 2.93 15.66 24.84
N GLY A 77 2.60 16.60 23.96
CA GLY A 77 1.69 17.69 24.27
C GLY A 77 0.29 17.19 24.61
N VAL A 78 -0.20 16.14 23.93
CA VAL A 78 -1.49 15.51 24.28
C VAL A 78 -1.42 14.87 25.67
N ILE A 79 -0.39 14.08 25.98
CA ILE A 79 -0.20 13.42 27.27
C ILE A 79 -0.09 14.44 28.40
N ALA A 80 0.67 15.52 28.20
CA ALA A 80 0.88 16.55 29.21
C ALA A 80 -0.38 17.38 29.53
N ASN A 81 -1.31 17.50 28.59
CA ASN A 81 -2.50 18.35 28.72
C ASN A 81 -3.83 17.60 28.79
N THR A 82 -3.80 16.27 28.88
CA THR A 82 -5.01 15.43 28.99
C THR A 82 -4.75 14.24 29.91
N ASP A 83 -5.79 13.49 30.27
CA ASP A 83 -5.66 12.24 31.04
C ASP A 83 -5.30 11.02 30.17
N ILE A 84 -4.79 11.25 28.95
CA ILE A 84 -4.42 10.21 28.01
C ILE A 84 -3.01 9.71 28.34
N THR A 85 -2.87 8.39 28.44
CA THR A 85 -1.59 7.70 28.58
C THR A 85 -1.42 6.71 27.47
N VAL A 86 -0.21 6.63 26.90
CA VAL A 86 0.15 5.63 25.88
C VAL A 86 1.52 5.08 26.25
N GLU A 87 1.56 3.85 26.71
CA GLU A 87 2.82 3.19 27.07
C GLU A 87 3.62 2.78 25.84
N GLY A 88 4.94 2.94 25.89
CA GLY A 88 5.86 2.48 24.84
C GLY A 88 5.70 3.21 23.48
N TYR A 89 5.08 4.37 23.46
CA TYR A 89 4.84 5.10 22.20
C TYR A 89 6.13 5.52 21.49
N ASP A 90 7.21 5.76 22.23
CA ASP A 90 8.50 6.14 21.62
C ASP A 90 9.07 5.01 20.75
N ASP A 91 8.99 3.77 21.22
CA ASP A 91 9.45 2.61 20.45
C ASP A 91 8.60 2.44 19.19
N VAL A 92 7.29 2.59 19.31
CA VAL A 92 6.37 2.53 18.16
C VAL A 92 6.66 3.66 17.18
N ARG A 93 6.90 4.88 17.68
CA ARG A 93 7.28 6.03 16.85
C ARG A 93 8.58 5.75 16.09
N GLN A 94 9.61 5.19 16.76
CA GLN A 94 10.88 4.84 16.11
C GLN A 94 10.71 3.80 15.00
N ILE A 95 9.85 2.80 15.18
CA ILE A 95 9.55 1.82 14.14
C ILE A 95 9.02 2.51 12.86
N PHE A 96 8.12 3.47 12.99
CA PHE A 96 7.51 4.15 11.84
C PHE A 96 8.40 5.23 11.22
N LEU A 97 9.20 5.93 12.00
CA LEU A 97 10.03 7.04 11.51
C LEU A 97 11.42 6.58 11.06
N ASN A 98 12.02 5.65 11.80
CA ASN A 98 13.40 5.23 11.64
C ASN A 98 13.55 3.70 11.46
N GLY A 99 12.48 3.01 11.07
CA GLY A 99 12.53 1.56 10.82
C GLY A 99 13.69 1.15 9.91
N PRO A 100 14.22 -0.06 10.07
CA PRO A 100 15.36 -0.53 9.31
C PRO A 100 15.08 -0.44 7.81
N LYS A 101 16.03 0.14 7.07
CA LYS A 101 15.98 0.24 5.61
C LYS A 101 17.14 -0.57 5.06
N SER A 102 16.89 -1.30 3.99
CA SER A 102 17.94 -1.95 3.23
C SER A 102 17.89 -1.43 1.80
N ASP A 103 19.03 -0.91 1.33
CA ASP A 103 19.24 -0.54 -0.07
C ASP A 103 19.95 -1.68 -0.83
N ASP A 104 20.33 -2.74 -0.10
CA ASP A 104 20.93 -3.95 -0.68
C ASP A 104 19.83 -4.93 -1.11
N TYR A 105 19.17 -4.60 -2.21
CA TYR A 105 18.20 -5.47 -2.85
C TYR A 105 18.30 -5.41 -4.36
N SER A 106 17.92 -6.49 -5.01
CA SER A 106 17.85 -6.57 -6.47
C SER A 106 16.44 -6.97 -6.89
N VAL A 107 15.78 -6.08 -7.63
CA VAL A 107 14.47 -6.36 -8.23
C VAL A 107 14.70 -6.87 -9.66
N LYS A 108 15.01 -8.16 -9.76
CA LYS A 108 15.13 -8.84 -11.06
C LYS A 108 14.05 -9.92 -11.13
N THR A 109 13.21 -9.86 -12.13
CA THR A 109 12.34 -10.98 -12.44
C THR A 109 13.18 -12.11 -13.01
N GLY A 110 13.03 -13.33 -12.46
CA GLY A 110 13.61 -14.54 -13.03
C GLY A 110 13.10 -14.82 -14.45
N GLN A 111 13.73 -15.77 -15.11
CA GLN A 111 13.17 -16.32 -16.33
C GLN A 111 11.98 -17.21 -15.97
N MET A 112 10.95 -17.16 -16.79
CA MET A 112 9.81 -18.05 -16.64
C MET A 112 10.24 -19.46 -17.04
N ASP A 113 9.90 -20.43 -16.22
CA ASP A 113 10.02 -21.85 -16.49
C ASP A 113 8.63 -22.41 -16.88
N PRO A 114 8.31 -22.49 -18.18
CA PRO A 114 6.99 -22.94 -18.62
C PRO A 114 6.69 -24.38 -18.20
N ASP A 115 7.67 -25.28 -18.32
CA ASP A 115 7.48 -26.70 -18.03
C ASP A 115 7.26 -26.92 -16.54
N GLY A 116 8.05 -26.29 -15.68
CA GLY A 116 7.86 -26.33 -14.23
C GLY A 116 6.53 -25.73 -13.77
N ILE A 117 6.04 -24.68 -14.46
CA ILE A 117 4.71 -24.11 -14.18
C ILE A 117 3.62 -25.10 -14.54
N VAL A 118 3.71 -25.77 -15.69
CA VAL A 118 2.71 -26.78 -16.12
C VAL A 118 2.69 -27.93 -15.14
N GLU A 119 3.85 -28.48 -14.77
CA GLU A 119 3.97 -29.58 -13.82
C GLU A 119 3.32 -29.23 -12.48
N LEU A 120 3.75 -28.11 -11.87
CA LEU A 120 3.23 -27.65 -10.58
C LEU A 120 1.73 -27.42 -10.61
N MET A 121 1.23 -26.70 -11.61
CA MET A 121 -0.19 -26.34 -11.68
C MET A 121 -1.06 -27.56 -11.93
N THR A 122 -0.57 -28.55 -12.71
CA THR A 122 -1.28 -29.81 -12.96
C THR A 122 -1.35 -30.66 -11.69
N GLU A 123 -0.31 -30.69 -10.90
CA GLU A 123 -0.29 -31.36 -9.58
C GLU A 123 -1.39 -30.77 -8.66
N TYR A 124 -1.61 -29.45 -8.71
CA TYR A 124 -2.69 -28.79 -7.99
C TYR A 124 -4.07 -28.85 -8.67
N GLY A 125 -4.22 -29.69 -9.71
CA GLY A 125 -5.51 -29.97 -10.37
C GLY A 125 -5.97 -28.94 -11.39
N PHE A 126 -5.08 -28.06 -11.86
CA PHE A 126 -5.40 -27.16 -12.96
C PHE A 126 -5.32 -27.89 -14.31
N SER A 127 -6.18 -27.51 -15.26
CA SER A 127 -6.13 -28.04 -16.63
C SER A 127 -4.88 -27.53 -17.35
N GLU A 128 -4.12 -28.45 -17.92
CA GLU A 128 -2.91 -28.16 -18.69
C GLU A 128 -3.17 -27.15 -19.83
N ASP A 129 -4.26 -27.30 -20.56
CA ASP A 129 -4.64 -26.37 -21.64
C ASP A 129 -4.83 -24.94 -21.15
N ARG A 130 -5.43 -24.79 -19.95
CA ARG A 130 -5.61 -23.47 -19.33
C ARG A 130 -4.29 -22.85 -18.93
N VAL A 131 -3.40 -23.64 -18.35
CA VAL A 131 -2.05 -23.20 -17.94
C VAL A 131 -1.26 -22.78 -19.17
N ASN A 132 -1.20 -23.59 -20.21
CA ASN A 132 -0.53 -23.29 -21.48
C ASN A 132 -1.11 -22.02 -22.14
N THR A 133 -2.42 -21.82 -22.09
CA THR A 133 -3.03 -20.58 -22.59
C THR A 133 -2.51 -19.33 -21.87
N VAL A 134 -2.31 -19.40 -20.55
CA VAL A 134 -1.77 -18.28 -19.77
C VAL A 134 -0.29 -18.06 -20.08
N ILE A 135 0.51 -19.13 -20.14
CA ILE A 135 1.93 -19.08 -20.50
C ILE A 135 2.12 -18.39 -21.85
N ASN A 136 1.40 -18.83 -22.87
CA ASN A 136 1.47 -18.25 -24.21
C ASN A 136 1.12 -16.75 -24.24
N LYS A 137 0.13 -16.32 -23.43
CA LYS A 137 -0.20 -14.88 -23.29
C LYS A 137 0.94 -14.10 -22.66
N ILE A 138 1.59 -14.63 -21.63
CA ILE A 138 2.72 -13.97 -20.95
C ILE A 138 3.91 -13.85 -21.93
N GLU A 139 4.22 -14.91 -22.67
CA GLU A 139 5.30 -14.88 -23.66
C GLU A 139 5.03 -13.88 -24.79
N ALA A 140 3.81 -13.85 -25.30
CA ALA A 140 3.41 -12.88 -26.31
C ALA A 140 3.55 -11.42 -25.80
N ALA A 141 3.13 -11.16 -24.56
CA ALA A 141 3.27 -9.86 -23.93
C ALA A 141 4.74 -9.46 -23.76
N ARG A 142 5.61 -10.38 -23.31
CA ARG A 142 7.06 -10.16 -23.18
C ARG A 142 7.73 -9.84 -24.52
N LYS A 143 7.37 -10.58 -25.57
CA LYS A 143 7.87 -10.32 -26.94
C LYS A 143 7.44 -8.95 -27.44
N ALA A 144 6.18 -8.57 -27.23
CA ALA A 144 5.67 -7.25 -27.60
C ALA A 144 6.39 -6.11 -26.87
N GLU A 145 6.64 -6.27 -25.57
CA GLU A 145 7.38 -5.29 -24.77
C GLU A 145 8.84 -5.16 -25.23
N SER A 146 9.52 -6.27 -25.48
CA SER A 146 10.89 -6.28 -25.99
C SER A 146 10.99 -5.56 -27.34
N ASN A 147 10.05 -5.80 -28.25
CA ASN A 147 10.00 -5.13 -29.55
C ASN A 147 9.75 -3.62 -29.39
N ARG A 148 8.88 -3.21 -28.48
CA ARG A 148 8.60 -1.80 -28.17
C ARG A 148 9.82 -1.08 -27.60
N LYS A 149 10.62 -1.74 -26.75
CA LYS A 149 11.87 -1.19 -26.21
C LYS A 149 12.91 -1.01 -27.31
N LYS A 150 13.05 -1.98 -28.23
CA LYS A 150 13.95 -1.88 -29.40
C LYS A 150 13.56 -0.72 -30.32
N GLN A 151 12.27 -0.55 -30.59
CA GLN A 151 11.78 0.51 -31.46
C GLN A 151 12.02 1.91 -30.84
N ARG A 152 11.75 2.09 -29.55
CA ARG A 152 12.04 3.35 -28.82
C ARG A 152 13.54 3.68 -28.80
N SER A 153 14.42 2.69 -28.82
CA SER A 153 15.86 2.91 -28.93
C SER A 153 16.29 3.38 -30.32
N LEU A 154 15.58 2.99 -31.37
CA LEU A 154 15.84 3.47 -32.73
C LEU A 154 15.31 4.89 -32.96
N ASP A 155 14.12 5.21 -32.42
CA ASP A 155 13.51 6.54 -32.51
C ASP A 155 14.32 7.63 -31.76
N ALA A 156 15.19 7.23 -30.81
CA ALA A 156 16.08 8.15 -30.11
C ALA A 156 17.35 8.56 -30.91
N TRP A 157 17.52 8.02 -32.10
CA TRP A 157 18.68 8.30 -32.99
C TRP A 157 18.34 9.24 -34.15
N PHE A 158 17.08 9.62 -34.26
CA PHE A 158 16.52 10.59 -35.21
C PHE A 158 15.84 11.74 -34.46
#